data_ac88a0644f6ce8c31ca1857784967c6a
#
_entry.id   ac88a0644f6ce8c31ca1857784967c6a
#
_cell.length_a   1.000
_cell.length_b   1.000
_cell.length_c   1.000
_cell.angle_alpha   90.00
_cell.angle_beta   90.00
_cell.angle_gamma   90.00
#
_symmetry.space_group_name_H-M   'P 1'
#
loop_
_entity.id
_entity.type
_entity.pdbx_description
1 polymer ?
#
loop_
_entity_poly.entity_id
_entity_poly.type
_entity_poly.pdbx_seq_one_letter_code
_entity_poly.pdbx_strand_id
1 'polypeptide(L)'
;MRATRHDGSAVEVGTVYGIGRNYALHVAELGNAIPEEPLVFLKARTSVRGLAPSPMAFADEAFHHELEVVLLIGRPVQLGEDPGWEAVEGVTLGLDLTRRTVQSRCKEKGLPWTTAKSFAGSAVLAPFLPRSAVSTEASLGLTLEVNGELRQRGRTELMLFPVPVLLRHLASLAPLEPGDLVFTGTPEGVGPIRVGDGFRMRLESVGTSWTWDGVL
;
A
#
# COMPACT_ATOMS: atom_id res chain seq x y z
N MET A 1 1.53 14.02 -10.61
CA MET A 1 2.37 12.86 -10.20
C MET A 1 1.90 11.66 -10.99
N ARG A 2 2.85 10.84 -11.49
CA ARG A 2 2.53 9.69 -12.33
C ARG A 2 3.03 8.40 -11.72
N ALA A 3 2.26 7.34 -11.84
CA ALA A 3 2.68 5.96 -11.62
C ALA A 3 2.90 5.28 -12.99
N THR A 4 3.52 4.11 -12.99
CA THR A 4 3.87 3.37 -14.21
C THR A 4 3.08 2.08 -14.28
N ARG A 5 2.51 1.74 -15.43
CA ARG A 5 1.96 0.41 -15.72
C ARG A 5 3.07 -0.54 -16.17
N HIS A 6 2.80 -1.82 -16.15
CA HIS A 6 3.75 -2.88 -16.55
C HIS A 6 4.24 -2.75 -18.00
N ASP A 7 3.41 -2.19 -18.88
CA ASP A 7 3.75 -1.92 -20.28
C ASP A 7 4.59 -0.64 -20.47
N GLY A 8 4.97 0.04 -19.40
CA GLY A 8 5.74 1.28 -19.40
C GLY A 8 4.91 2.54 -19.55
N SER A 9 3.60 2.45 -19.80
CA SER A 9 2.73 3.61 -19.88
C SER A 9 2.54 4.28 -18.52
N ALA A 10 2.30 5.59 -18.52
CA ALA A 10 2.09 6.36 -17.30
C ALA A 10 0.59 6.51 -17.01
N VAL A 11 0.24 6.58 -15.72
CA VAL A 11 -1.09 6.93 -15.25
C VAL A 11 -0.98 8.10 -14.27
N GLU A 12 -1.87 9.09 -14.40
CA GLU A 12 -1.94 10.21 -13.44
C GLU A 12 -2.49 9.68 -12.12
N VAL A 13 -1.79 10.00 -11.02
CA VAL A 13 -2.19 9.60 -9.66
C VAL A 13 -3.21 10.60 -9.12
N GLY A 14 -4.36 10.10 -8.69
CA GLY A 14 -5.41 10.80 -7.97
C GLY A 14 -5.17 10.81 -6.45
N THR A 15 -6.20 10.47 -5.69
CA THR A 15 -6.14 10.31 -4.24
C THR A 15 -5.39 9.03 -3.89
N VAL A 16 -4.60 9.07 -2.82
CA VAL A 16 -3.91 7.89 -2.30
C VAL A 16 -4.50 7.54 -0.95
N TYR A 17 -5.33 6.51 -0.95
CA TYR A 17 -5.93 5.93 0.26
C TYR A 17 -4.98 4.91 0.87
N GLY A 18 -4.86 4.91 2.20
CA GLY A 18 -4.16 3.87 2.94
C GLY A 18 -5.10 3.23 3.96
N ILE A 19 -5.00 1.92 4.11
CA ILE A 19 -5.78 1.15 5.06
C ILE A 19 -4.87 0.68 6.19
N GLY A 20 -5.14 1.17 7.40
CA GLY A 20 -4.41 0.74 8.59
C GLY A 20 -5.03 -0.49 9.24
N ARG A 21 -4.17 -1.34 9.87
CA ARG A 21 -4.63 -2.46 10.72
C ARG A 21 -5.47 -3.52 9.99
N ASN A 22 -5.10 -3.88 8.78
CA ASN A 22 -5.87 -4.84 7.98
C ASN A 22 -5.37 -6.30 8.05
N TYR A 23 -4.40 -6.60 8.91
CA TYR A 23 -3.90 -7.97 9.17
C TYR A 23 -3.84 -8.22 10.67
N ALA A 24 -4.47 -9.31 11.14
CA ALA A 24 -4.60 -9.59 12.56
C ALA A 24 -3.25 -9.72 13.29
N LEU A 25 -2.26 -10.40 12.68
CA LEU A 25 -0.94 -10.57 13.25
C LEU A 25 -0.18 -9.24 13.34
N HIS A 26 -0.30 -8.37 12.33
CA HIS A 26 0.27 -7.02 12.39
C HIS A 26 -0.40 -6.15 13.46
N VAL A 27 -1.71 -6.28 13.64
CA VAL A 27 -2.44 -5.60 14.73
C VAL A 27 -1.89 -6.03 16.08
N ALA A 28 -1.67 -7.34 16.29
CA ALA A 28 -1.11 -7.90 17.52
C ALA A 28 0.36 -7.48 17.73
N GLU A 29 1.20 -7.52 16.68
CA GLU A 29 2.61 -7.08 16.70
C GLU A 29 2.77 -5.65 17.25
N LEU A 30 1.85 -4.76 16.92
CA LEU A 30 1.87 -3.36 17.35
C LEU A 30 1.04 -3.10 18.62
N GLY A 31 0.48 -4.12 19.27
CA GLY A 31 -0.32 -3.99 20.49
C GLY A 31 -1.61 -3.17 20.28
N ASN A 32 -2.18 -3.18 19.07
CA ASN A 32 -3.41 -2.45 18.78
C ASN A 32 -4.65 -3.34 18.96
N ALA A 33 -5.83 -2.72 19.09
CA ALA A 33 -7.11 -3.42 18.97
C ALA A 33 -7.45 -3.67 17.49
N ILE A 34 -8.14 -4.78 17.22
CA ILE A 34 -8.72 -5.06 15.90
C ILE A 34 -9.83 -4.04 15.65
N PRO A 35 -9.80 -3.33 14.51
CA PRO A 35 -10.81 -2.33 14.19
C PRO A 35 -12.14 -3.00 13.78
N GLU A 36 -13.27 -2.36 14.09
CA GLU A 36 -14.61 -2.82 13.69
C GLU A 36 -14.90 -2.50 12.21
N GLU A 37 -14.24 -1.49 11.65
CA GLU A 37 -14.34 -1.05 10.25
C GLU A 37 -12.95 -0.67 9.70
N PRO A 38 -12.78 -0.59 8.37
CA PRO A 38 -11.52 -0.18 7.77
C PRO A 38 -11.04 1.18 8.28
N LEU A 39 -9.83 1.24 8.84
CA LEU A 39 -9.22 2.49 9.28
C LEU A 39 -8.55 3.16 8.09
N VAL A 40 -9.12 4.28 7.61
CA VAL A 40 -8.65 4.99 6.42
C VAL A 40 -7.76 6.16 6.81
N PHE A 41 -6.65 6.34 6.08
CA PHE A 41 -5.85 7.56 6.08
C PHE A 41 -5.48 7.93 4.64
N LEU A 42 -5.02 9.15 4.45
CA LEU A 42 -4.63 9.64 3.13
C LEU A 42 -3.12 9.91 3.06
N LYS A 43 -2.55 9.68 1.88
CA LYS A 43 -1.25 10.21 1.48
C LYS A 43 -1.44 11.24 0.39
N ALA A 44 -0.66 12.32 0.40
CA ALA A 44 -0.63 13.25 -0.70
C ALA A 44 -0.18 12.53 -1.98
N ARG A 45 -0.80 12.80 -3.14
CA ARG A 45 -0.35 12.23 -4.42
C ARG A 45 1.13 12.52 -4.72
N THR A 46 1.65 13.62 -4.19
CA THR A 46 3.06 14.02 -4.30
C THR A 46 4.01 13.21 -3.40
N SER A 47 3.49 12.34 -2.53
CA SER A 47 4.30 11.38 -1.77
C SER A 47 4.69 10.15 -2.57
N VAL A 48 4.05 9.92 -3.72
CA VAL A 48 4.29 8.77 -4.60
C VAL A 48 5.65 8.87 -5.28
N ARG A 49 6.35 7.75 -5.35
CA ARG A 49 7.57 7.55 -6.16
C ARG A 49 7.60 6.14 -6.75
N GLY A 50 8.43 5.94 -7.78
CA GLY A 50 8.77 4.62 -8.30
C GLY A 50 9.92 3.96 -7.52
N LEU A 51 10.46 2.87 -8.09
CA LEU A 51 11.51 2.04 -7.46
C LEU A 51 12.91 2.67 -7.53
N ALA A 52 13.16 3.54 -8.52
CA ALA A 52 14.44 4.22 -8.67
C ALA A 52 14.65 5.23 -7.52
N PRO A 53 15.89 5.44 -7.07
CA PRO A 53 16.20 6.46 -6.08
C PRO A 53 15.66 7.83 -6.48
N SER A 54 15.06 8.53 -5.54
CA SER A 54 14.54 9.88 -5.73
C SER A 54 14.61 10.67 -4.43
N PRO A 55 14.61 12.00 -4.47
CA PRO A 55 14.63 12.81 -3.26
C PRO A 55 13.49 12.43 -2.31
N MET A 56 13.82 12.28 -1.03
CA MET A 56 12.89 11.97 0.04
C MET A 56 12.96 13.04 1.14
N ALA A 57 11.82 13.34 1.73
CA ALA A 57 11.82 14.12 2.97
C ALA A 57 12.32 13.24 4.13
N PHE A 58 13.03 13.86 5.07
CA PHE A 58 13.56 13.18 6.28
C PHE A 58 14.53 12.03 5.96
N ALA A 59 15.38 12.19 4.93
CA ALA A 59 16.30 11.16 4.45
C ALA A 59 17.28 10.64 5.52
N ASP A 60 17.54 11.43 6.57
CA ASP A 60 18.41 11.06 7.70
C ASP A 60 17.71 10.15 8.74
N GLU A 61 16.38 10.02 8.65
CA GLU A 61 15.60 9.17 9.54
C GLU A 61 15.57 7.71 9.06
N ALA A 62 15.30 6.79 9.98
CA ALA A 62 14.84 5.45 9.62
C ALA A 62 13.32 5.46 9.50
N PHE A 63 12.81 4.94 8.39
CA PHE A 63 11.40 4.67 8.21
C PHE A 63 11.10 3.22 8.61
N HIS A 64 9.84 2.88 8.87
CA HIS A 64 9.40 1.49 8.84
C HIS A 64 8.83 1.18 7.45
N HIS A 65 9.26 0.06 6.88
CA HIS A 65 8.63 -0.50 5.69
C HIS A 65 7.31 -1.16 6.08
N GLU A 66 6.31 -0.99 5.25
CA GLU A 66 5.02 -1.67 5.30
C GLU A 66 4.72 -2.10 3.86
N LEU A 67 4.98 -3.38 3.54
CA LEU A 67 4.70 -3.95 2.22
C LEU A 67 3.21 -4.18 2.06
N GLU A 68 2.63 -3.70 0.96
CA GLU A 68 1.20 -3.78 0.71
C GLU A 68 0.88 -4.13 -0.74
N VAL A 69 -0.22 -4.85 -0.95
CA VAL A 69 -0.89 -4.85 -2.24
C VAL A 69 -1.49 -3.46 -2.46
N VAL A 70 -1.27 -2.90 -3.65
CA VAL A 70 -1.80 -1.58 -4.03
C VAL A 70 -2.69 -1.74 -5.25
N LEU A 71 -3.89 -1.17 -5.17
CA LEU A 71 -4.87 -1.18 -6.24
C LEU A 71 -4.86 0.16 -6.97
N LEU A 72 -5.00 0.12 -8.30
CA LEU A 72 -5.24 1.27 -9.16
C LEU A 72 -6.71 1.25 -9.58
N ILE A 73 -7.44 2.29 -9.27
CA ILE A 73 -8.83 2.46 -9.71
C ILE A 73 -8.85 2.86 -11.18
N GLY A 74 -9.64 2.17 -12.00
CA GLY A 74 -9.68 2.34 -13.45
C GLY A 74 -10.98 2.92 -14.00
N ARG A 75 -12.05 2.97 -13.20
CA ARG A 75 -13.30 3.59 -13.57
C ARG A 75 -13.86 4.45 -12.44
N PRO A 76 -14.72 5.43 -12.74
CA PRO A 76 -15.45 6.14 -11.70
C PRO A 76 -16.31 5.17 -10.86
N VAL A 77 -16.35 5.40 -9.55
CA VAL A 77 -17.22 4.71 -8.59
C VAL A 77 -18.06 5.74 -7.89
N GLN A 78 -19.37 5.59 -7.95
CA GLN A 78 -20.29 6.56 -7.35
C GLN A 78 -20.35 6.42 -5.83
N LEU A 79 -20.71 7.49 -5.14
CA LEU A 79 -20.94 7.47 -3.70
C LEU A 79 -21.96 6.38 -3.34
N GLY A 80 -21.58 5.47 -2.43
CA GLY A 80 -22.44 4.37 -1.97
C GLY A 80 -22.52 3.17 -2.90
N GLU A 81 -21.79 3.17 -4.02
CA GLU A 81 -21.68 1.99 -4.91
C GLU A 81 -20.94 0.84 -4.23
N ASP A 82 -21.28 -0.40 -4.56
CA ASP A 82 -20.49 -1.61 -4.21
C ASP A 82 -19.70 -2.07 -5.46
N PRO A 83 -18.48 -1.55 -5.67
CA PRO A 83 -17.81 -1.63 -6.96
C PRO A 83 -17.11 -2.99 -7.22
N GLY A 84 -16.87 -3.80 -6.19
CA GLY A 84 -16.11 -5.04 -6.33
C GLY A 84 -14.73 -4.85 -6.99
N TRP A 85 -14.20 -5.94 -7.59
CA TRP A 85 -12.95 -5.90 -8.34
C TRP A 85 -13.07 -5.23 -9.72
N GLU A 86 -14.28 -4.97 -10.21
CA GLU A 86 -14.53 -4.34 -11.52
C GLU A 86 -14.06 -2.89 -11.59
N ALA A 87 -13.93 -2.24 -10.45
CA ALA A 87 -13.38 -0.89 -10.37
C ALA A 87 -11.85 -0.85 -10.49
N VAL A 88 -11.17 -1.99 -10.30
CA VAL A 88 -9.71 -2.09 -10.29
C VAL A 88 -9.20 -2.31 -11.70
N GLU A 89 -8.34 -1.41 -12.19
CA GLU A 89 -7.62 -1.53 -13.46
C GLU A 89 -6.31 -2.31 -13.28
N GLY A 90 -5.60 -2.05 -12.19
CA GLY A 90 -4.26 -2.59 -11.97
C GLY A 90 -3.99 -2.95 -10.52
N VAL A 91 -3.04 -3.89 -10.35
CA VAL A 91 -2.56 -4.36 -9.05
C VAL A 91 -1.05 -4.32 -9.03
N THR A 92 -0.47 -3.87 -7.93
CA THR A 92 0.98 -3.90 -7.73
C THR A 92 1.33 -4.13 -6.26
N LEU A 93 2.63 -4.11 -5.96
CA LEU A 93 3.15 -3.97 -4.61
C LEU A 93 3.70 -2.56 -4.38
N GLY A 94 3.57 -2.08 -3.16
CA GLY A 94 4.14 -0.83 -2.73
C GLY A 94 4.64 -0.88 -1.30
N LEU A 95 5.45 0.12 -0.92
CA LEU A 95 5.84 0.35 0.47
C LEU A 95 5.12 1.59 0.99
N ASP A 96 4.31 1.42 2.05
CA ASP A 96 3.77 2.50 2.87
C ASP A 96 4.80 2.88 3.93
N LEU A 97 5.77 3.73 3.55
CA LEU A 97 6.82 4.15 4.46
C LEU A 97 6.24 5.00 5.58
N THR A 98 6.60 4.63 6.81
CA THR A 98 6.03 5.17 8.03
C THR A 98 7.12 5.74 8.94
N ARG A 99 6.99 7.00 9.36
CA ARG A 99 7.77 7.58 10.44
C ARG A 99 7.19 7.08 11.77
N ARG A 100 7.63 5.90 12.19
CA ARG A 100 7.01 5.14 13.30
C ARG A 100 6.94 5.92 14.62
N THR A 101 8.02 6.58 15.00
CA THR A 101 8.06 7.38 16.22
C THR A 101 7.05 8.56 16.17
N VAL A 102 6.89 9.18 14.98
CA VAL A 102 5.91 10.26 14.79
C VAL A 102 4.50 9.70 14.88
N GLN A 103 4.24 8.53 14.25
CA GLN A 103 2.93 7.88 14.33
C GLN A 103 2.54 7.51 15.76
N SER A 104 3.48 6.98 16.56
CA SER A 104 3.23 6.66 17.97
C SER A 104 2.81 7.89 18.76
N ARG A 105 3.52 9.01 18.59
CA ARG A 105 3.13 10.31 19.20
C ARG A 105 1.75 10.80 18.73
N CYS A 106 1.44 10.62 17.45
CA CYS A 106 0.11 10.97 16.94
C CYS A 106 -0.99 10.14 17.62
N LYS A 107 -0.76 8.81 17.75
CA LYS A 107 -1.70 7.91 18.44
C LYS A 107 -1.92 8.29 19.89
N GLU A 108 -0.84 8.53 20.66
CA GLU A 108 -0.89 8.93 22.07
C GLU A 108 -1.68 10.23 22.30
N LYS A 109 -1.61 11.17 21.33
CA LYS A 109 -2.24 12.47 21.42
C LYS A 109 -3.58 12.58 20.66
N GLY A 110 -4.07 11.51 20.06
CA GLY A 110 -5.29 11.54 19.23
C GLY A 110 -5.15 12.43 17.98
N LEU A 111 -3.95 12.61 17.43
CA LEU A 111 -3.68 13.45 16.27
C LEU A 111 -3.76 12.67 14.97
N PRO A 112 -4.09 13.31 13.83
CA PRO A 112 -4.04 12.70 12.50
C PRO A 112 -2.64 12.17 12.17
N TRP A 113 -2.57 11.06 11.41
CA TRP A 113 -1.32 10.40 11.03
C TRP A 113 -0.61 11.05 9.83
N THR A 114 -1.14 12.14 9.29
CA THR A 114 -0.65 12.78 8.06
C THR A 114 0.87 13.00 8.08
N THR A 115 1.42 13.56 9.16
CA THR A 115 2.87 13.82 9.27
C THR A 115 3.73 12.57 9.39
N ALA A 116 3.13 11.44 9.75
CA ALA A 116 3.79 10.14 9.86
C ALA A 116 3.72 9.33 8.57
N LYS A 117 2.65 9.52 7.79
CA LYS A 117 2.30 8.67 6.63
C LYS A 117 2.40 9.39 5.29
N SER A 118 2.30 10.73 5.25
CA SER A 118 2.23 11.51 4.02
C SER A 118 3.38 12.52 3.94
N PHE A 119 4.51 12.09 3.40
CA PHE A 119 5.70 12.90 3.14
C PHE A 119 6.31 12.52 1.79
N ALA A 120 7.13 13.38 1.19
CA ALA A 120 7.72 13.12 -0.12
C ALA A 120 8.50 11.80 -0.12
N GLY A 121 8.16 10.89 -1.02
CA GLY A 121 8.74 9.56 -1.15
C GLY A 121 8.13 8.49 -0.24
N SER A 122 7.08 8.79 0.54
CA SER A 122 6.51 7.83 1.50
C SER A 122 5.62 6.74 0.88
N ALA A 123 5.28 6.84 -0.40
CA ALA A 123 4.52 5.83 -1.14
C ALA A 123 5.36 5.30 -2.31
N VAL A 124 6.09 4.21 -2.10
CA VAL A 124 6.92 3.58 -3.13
C VAL A 124 6.07 2.59 -3.91
N LEU A 125 6.09 2.65 -5.24
CA LEU A 125 5.28 1.78 -6.10
C LEU A 125 6.14 1.01 -7.11
N ALA A 126 5.88 -0.28 -7.25
CA ALA A 126 6.28 -1.03 -8.43
C ALA A 126 5.31 -0.72 -9.61
N PRO A 127 5.67 -1.06 -10.85
CA PRO A 127 4.76 -0.94 -11.98
C PRO A 127 3.48 -1.76 -11.80
N PHE A 128 2.32 -1.19 -12.14
CA PHE A 128 1.02 -1.85 -12.05
C PHE A 128 0.86 -2.92 -13.11
N LEU A 129 0.59 -4.15 -12.68
CA LEU A 129 0.11 -5.23 -13.53
C LEU A 129 -1.36 -4.97 -13.88
N PRO A 130 -1.83 -5.33 -15.10
CA PRO A 130 -3.26 -5.27 -15.38
C PRO A 130 -4.01 -6.24 -14.43
N ARG A 131 -5.21 -5.87 -13.98
CA ARG A 131 -6.03 -6.71 -13.09
C ARG A 131 -6.18 -8.15 -13.62
N SER A 132 -6.27 -8.31 -14.94
CA SER A 132 -6.39 -9.62 -15.60
C SER A 132 -5.16 -10.51 -15.44
N ALA A 133 -4.01 -9.97 -15.03
CA ALA A 133 -2.79 -10.77 -14.78
C ALA A 133 -2.82 -11.48 -13.42
N VAL A 134 -3.69 -11.05 -12.50
CA VAL A 134 -3.80 -11.63 -11.15
C VAL A 134 -5.16 -12.29 -10.95
N SER A 135 -5.19 -13.38 -10.16
CA SER A 135 -6.46 -13.98 -9.76
C SER A 135 -7.14 -13.10 -8.70
N THR A 136 -8.42 -12.81 -8.89
CA THR A 136 -9.25 -12.11 -7.90
C THR A 136 -10.03 -13.06 -7.00
N GLU A 137 -10.06 -14.33 -7.35
CA GLU A 137 -10.71 -15.41 -6.58
C GLU A 137 -9.74 -16.13 -5.66
N ALA A 138 -8.45 -16.13 -6.00
CA ALA A 138 -7.40 -16.74 -5.19
C ALA A 138 -6.60 -15.68 -4.44
N SER A 139 -6.04 -16.09 -3.31
CA SER A 139 -5.17 -15.25 -2.48
C SER A 139 -3.90 -14.87 -3.22
N LEU A 140 -3.53 -13.59 -3.15
CA LEU A 140 -2.25 -13.09 -3.60
C LEU A 140 -1.21 -13.22 -2.46
N GLY A 141 -0.03 -13.74 -2.78
CA GLY A 141 1.11 -13.75 -1.88
C GLY A 141 1.96 -12.50 -2.06
N LEU A 142 2.49 -11.95 -0.98
CA LEU A 142 3.41 -10.81 -1.01
C LEU A 142 4.61 -11.06 -0.10
N THR A 143 5.80 -10.72 -0.59
CA THR A 143 7.07 -10.92 0.14
C THR A 143 7.96 -9.70 -0.03
N LEU A 144 8.61 -9.27 1.05
CA LEU A 144 9.62 -8.21 1.08
C LEU A 144 10.93 -8.75 1.62
N GLU A 145 12.00 -8.52 0.87
CA GLU A 145 13.37 -8.62 1.36
C GLU A 145 13.98 -7.21 1.43
N VAL A 146 14.76 -6.93 2.47
CA VAL A 146 15.57 -5.70 2.60
C VAL A 146 17.01 -6.12 2.82
N ASN A 147 17.91 -5.64 1.96
CA ASN A 147 19.34 -6.01 1.96
C ASN A 147 19.58 -7.54 1.90
N GLY A 148 18.71 -8.27 1.16
CA GLY A 148 18.79 -9.73 1.03
C GLY A 148 18.19 -10.53 2.19
N GLU A 149 17.65 -9.87 3.21
CA GLU A 149 16.99 -10.53 4.33
C GLU A 149 15.46 -10.46 4.19
N LEU A 150 14.79 -11.60 4.34
CA LEU A 150 13.33 -11.66 4.38
C LEU A 150 12.81 -10.87 5.59
N ARG A 151 11.93 -9.89 5.33
CA ARG A 151 11.32 -9.02 6.36
C ARG A 151 9.83 -9.27 6.52
N GLN A 152 9.09 -9.31 5.42
CA GLN A 152 7.65 -9.51 5.46
C GLN A 152 7.23 -10.61 4.49
N ARG A 153 6.25 -11.39 4.89
CA ARG A 153 5.55 -12.36 4.04
C ARG A 153 4.09 -12.39 4.47
N GLY A 154 3.19 -12.24 3.51
CA GLY A 154 1.76 -12.24 3.77
C GLY A 154 0.95 -12.82 2.62
N ARG A 155 -0.35 -12.92 2.84
CA ARG A 155 -1.34 -13.34 1.84
C ARG A 155 -2.62 -12.55 2.01
N THR A 156 -3.27 -12.19 0.91
CA THR A 156 -4.49 -11.36 0.97
C THR A 156 -5.68 -12.05 1.63
N GLU A 157 -5.68 -13.37 1.73
CA GLU A 157 -6.69 -14.13 2.50
C GLU A 157 -6.63 -13.89 4.02
N LEU A 158 -5.51 -13.35 4.52
CA LEU A 158 -5.30 -12.99 5.92
C LEU A 158 -5.76 -11.56 6.27
N MET A 159 -6.25 -10.82 5.26
CA MET A 159 -6.84 -9.49 5.46
C MET A 159 -8.11 -9.59 6.32
N LEU A 160 -8.24 -8.71 7.31
CA LEU A 160 -9.45 -8.55 8.10
C LEU A 160 -10.62 -8.03 7.23
N PHE A 161 -10.32 -7.12 6.33
CA PHE A 161 -11.25 -6.55 5.36
C PHE A 161 -10.72 -6.85 3.94
N PRO A 162 -11.32 -7.81 3.20
CA PRO A 162 -10.90 -8.12 1.84
C PRO A 162 -11.21 -6.98 0.87
N VAL A 163 -10.53 -6.96 -0.28
CA VAL A 163 -10.59 -5.88 -1.26
C VAL A 163 -12.00 -5.36 -1.58
N PRO A 164 -13.03 -6.21 -1.84
CA PRO A 164 -14.38 -5.68 -2.11
C PRO A 164 -14.95 -4.89 -0.93
N VAL A 165 -14.68 -5.32 0.32
CA VAL A 165 -15.11 -4.61 1.53
C VAL A 165 -14.43 -3.26 1.65
N LEU A 166 -13.11 -3.20 1.35
CA LEU A 166 -12.35 -1.93 1.35
C LEU A 166 -12.92 -0.94 0.34
N LEU A 167 -13.14 -1.39 -0.90
CA LEU A 167 -13.63 -0.51 -1.96
C LEU A 167 -15.05 0.00 -1.67
N ARG A 168 -15.94 -0.86 -1.17
CA ARG A 168 -17.28 -0.46 -0.74
C ARG A 168 -17.22 0.56 0.42
N HIS A 169 -16.35 0.33 1.40
CA HIS A 169 -16.16 1.26 2.52
C HIS A 169 -15.66 2.62 2.03
N LEU A 170 -14.65 2.65 1.15
CA LEU A 170 -14.14 3.90 0.58
C LEU A 170 -15.22 4.62 -0.24
N ALA A 171 -15.99 3.90 -1.07
CA ALA A 171 -17.10 4.46 -1.84
C ALA A 171 -18.25 4.99 -0.97
N SER A 172 -18.39 4.51 0.26
CA SER A 172 -19.36 5.07 1.23
C SER A 172 -18.91 6.43 1.80
N LEU A 173 -17.61 6.74 1.76
CA LEU A 173 -17.04 8.00 2.24
C LEU A 173 -16.98 9.07 1.15
N ALA A 174 -16.57 8.67 -0.07
CA ALA A 174 -16.43 9.57 -1.22
C ALA A 174 -16.47 8.76 -2.53
N PRO A 175 -16.85 9.37 -3.66
CA PRO A 175 -16.63 8.76 -4.99
C PRO A 175 -15.15 8.43 -5.19
N LEU A 176 -14.86 7.34 -5.94
CA LEU A 176 -13.50 7.02 -6.37
C LEU A 176 -13.35 7.36 -7.86
N GLU A 177 -12.18 7.88 -8.22
CA GLU A 177 -11.90 8.32 -9.57
C GLU A 177 -10.78 7.46 -10.22
N PRO A 178 -10.75 7.33 -11.55
CA PRO A 178 -9.64 6.71 -12.25
C PRO A 178 -8.30 7.36 -11.86
N GLY A 179 -7.33 6.52 -11.50
CA GLY A 179 -6.03 6.99 -11.01
C GLY A 179 -5.91 7.03 -9.48
N ASP A 180 -7.01 6.87 -8.75
CA ASP A 180 -6.93 6.71 -7.29
C ASP A 180 -6.20 5.41 -6.94
N LEU A 181 -5.43 5.47 -5.87
CA LEU A 181 -4.64 4.35 -5.37
C LEU A 181 -5.16 3.90 -4.00
N VAL A 182 -5.21 2.58 -3.78
CA VAL A 182 -5.59 2.01 -2.48
C VAL A 182 -4.49 1.09 -1.99
N PHE A 183 -3.75 1.50 -0.96
CA PHE A 183 -2.87 0.67 -0.17
C PHE A 183 -3.74 -0.14 0.78
N THR A 184 -3.66 -1.47 0.71
CA THR A 184 -4.67 -2.36 1.33
C THR A 184 -4.31 -2.84 2.73
N GLY A 185 -3.22 -2.35 3.29
CA GLY A 185 -2.69 -2.77 4.59
C GLY A 185 -1.56 -3.78 4.46
N THR A 186 -0.74 -3.83 5.49
CA THR A 186 0.50 -4.60 5.56
C THR A 186 0.40 -5.81 6.50
N PRO A 187 1.02 -6.96 6.16
CA PRO A 187 1.20 -8.06 7.11
C PRO A 187 2.22 -7.71 8.20
N GLU A 188 2.41 -8.62 9.15
CA GLU A 188 3.44 -8.56 10.20
C GLU A 188 4.86 -8.53 9.64
N GLY A 189 5.84 -8.26 10.50
CA GLY A 189 7.26 -8.18 10.19
C GLY A 189 7.70 -6.78 9.75
N VAL A 190 6.94 -5.74 10.10
CA VAL A 190 7.33 -4.34 9.84
C VAL A 190 8.61 -3.99 10.59
N GLY A 191 9.48 -3.20 9.98
CA GLY A 191 10.77 -2.88 10.55
C GLY A 191 11.47 -1.72 9.86
N PRO A 192 12.67 -1.35 10.35
CA PRO A 192 13.39 -0.19 9.84
C PRO A 192 13.94 -0.43 8.43
N ILE A 193 13.87 0.63 7.61
CA ILE A 193 14.53 0.77 6.31
C ILE A 193 15.06 2.21 6.20
N ARG A 194 16.20 2.40 5.54
CA ARG A 194 16.87 3.69 5.37
C ARG A 194 17.11 4.00 3.91
N VAL A 195 17.30 5.28 3.61
CA VAL A 195 17.78 5.69 2.29
C VAL A 195 19.12 5.00 1.98
N GLY A 196 19.20 4.38 0.80
CA GLY A 196 20.32 3.57 0.34
C GLY A 196 20.14 2.06 0.54
N ASP A 197 19.16 1.61 1.34
CA ASP A 197 18.86 0.20 1.47
C ASP A 197 18.25 -0.34 0.17
N GLY A 198 18.75 -1.49 -0.29
CA GLY A 198 18.14 -2.26 -1.38
C GLY A 198 16.93 -3.04 -0.88
N PHE A 199 15.90 -3.13 -1.70
CA PHE A 199 14.75 -3.98 -1.37
C PHE A 199 14.28 -4.76 -2.60
N ARG A 200 13.67 -5.92 -2.32
CA ARG A 200 13.01 -6.77 -3.31
C ARG A 200 11.59 -7.06 -2.89
N MET A 201 10.63 -6.76 -3.77
CA MET A 201 9.22 -7.09 -3.58
C MET A 201 8.82 -8.19 -4.55
N ARG A 202 8.08 -9.20 -4.07
CA ARG A 202 7.55 -10.29 -4.89
C ARG A 202 6.06 -10.44 -4.65
N LEU A 203 5.28 -10.38 -5.74
CA LEU A 203 3.86 -10.69 -5.80
C LEU A 203 3.68 -12.07 -6.40
N GLU A 204 2.86 -12.89 -5.76
CA GLU A 204 2.52 -14.24 -6.24
C GLU A 204 1.01 -14.32 -6.50
N SER A 205 0.65 -14.90 -7.63
CA SER A 205 -0.71 -15.31 -8.00
C SER A 205 -0.69 -16.72 -8.51
N VAL A 206 -1.85 -17.32 -8.77
CA VAL A 206 -1.95 -18.73 -9.21
C VAL A 206 -1.05 -18.98 -10.42
N GLY A 207 -0.05 -19.84 -10.24
CA GLY A 207 0.85 -20.28 -11.32
C GLY A 207 1.86 -19.24 -11.82
N THR A 208 1.91 -18.04 -11.24
CA THR A 208 2.83 -16.99 -11.69
C THR A 208 3.31 -16.09 -10.55
N SER A 209 4.42 -15.40 -10.79
CA SER A 209 4.93 -14.39 -9.83
C SER A 209 5.68 -13.29 -10.56
N TRP A 210 5.72 -12.11 -9.94
CA TRP A 210 6.48 -10.95 -10.40
C TRP A 210 7.39 -10.47 -9.28
N THR A 211 8.58 -10.02 -9.68
CA THR A 211 9.59 -9.54 -8.74
C THR A 211 10.09 -8.19 -9.21
N TRP A 212 10.26 -7.27 -8.26
CA TRP A 212 10.79 -5.94 -8.51
C TRP A 212 11.86 -5.61 -7.48
N ASP A 213 12.99 -5.12 -7.96
CA ASP A 213 14.09 -4.61 -7.13
C ASP A 213 14.05 -3.09 -7.12
N GLY A 214 14.38 -2.50 -5.99
CA GLY A 214 14.47 -1.06 -5.81
C GLY A 214 15.52 -0.67 -4.78
N VAL A 215 15.78 0.62 -4.72
CA VAL A 215 16.61 1.26 -3.69
C VAL A 215 15.81 2.42 -3.08
N LEU A 216 15.79 2.47 -1.73
CA LEU A 216 15.09 3.54 -1.03
C LEU A 216 15.79 4.89 -1.13
#